data_ad334fc20c6af47721ab373120ef156f
#
_entry.id   ad334fc20c6af47721ab373120ef156f
#
_cell.length_a   1.000
_cell.length_b   1.000
_cell.length_c   1.000
_cell.angle_alpha   90.00
_cell.angle_beta   90.00
_cell.angle_gamma   90.00
#
_symmetry.space_group_name_H-M   'P 1'
#
loop_
_entity.id
_entity.type
_entity.pdbx_description
1 polymer ?
#
loop_
_entity_poly.entity_id
_entity_poly.type
_entity_poly.pdbx_seq_one_letter_code
_entity_poly.pdbx_strand_id
1 'polypeptide(L)'
;MEIFEVSSEEYSKIITTPYHIFGSAVFNKLNEDKCDAVYYLLFKDRKYRLGLITGTRNNVLFSPFSAPFGGFSFLSEDIQLQTIDIALELIMNWAREKKFESINITLPPAIYNESFIAKQSNCLYRKGYNITKLDLNYSFQLIDFDENYINNIWYNARKNLKIAQKHELSFIKCEADSEKKQAYEIISKNRKARGFPLHMIWEQVAKTTSIINADSFIVNNDQHIPIASAIIFHLNQAVVQVIYWGDLPEYASLKTMNFLSFKVFEYYKLAGKKIVDIGPSPENSMPNF
;
A
#
# COMPACT_ATOMS: atom_id res chain seq x y z
N MET A 1 -18.22 -2.30 -25.66
CA MET A 1 -18.10 -2.00 -24.22
C MET A 1 -18.42 -0.52 -24.02
N GLU A 2 -19.05 -0.17 -22.90
CA GLU A 2 -19.44 1.20 -22.53
C GLU A 2 -18.86 1.55 -21.18
N ILE A 3 -18.68 2.85 -20.91
CA ILE A 3 -18.24 3.40 -19.64
C ILE A 3 -19.45 4.00 -18.91
N PHE A 4 -19.58 3.71 -17.61
CA PHE A 4 -20.63 4.22 -16.74
C PHE A 4 -20.02 4.95 -15.57
N GLU A 5 -20.41 6.18 -15.36
CA GLU A 5 -20.12 6.94 -14.14
C GLU A 5 -21.23 6.60 -13.13
N VAL A 6 -20.86 6.06 -11.97
CA VAL A 6 -21.80 5.53 -10.97
C VAL A 6 -21.51 6.12 -9.59
N SER A 7 -22.42 5.87 -8.64
CA SER A 7 -22.15 6.21 -7.23
C SER A 7 -21.12 5.27 -6.59
N SER A 8 -20.53 5.70 -5.47
CA SER A 8 -19.63 4.84 -4.67
C SER A 8 -20.32 3.57 -4.18
N GLU A 9 -21.61 3.68 -3.85
CA GLU A 9 -22.45 2.56 -3.40
C GLU A 9 -22.71 1.56 -4.52
N GLU A 10 -22.98 2.04 -5.73
CA GLU A 10 -23.17 1.18 -6.89
C GLU A 10 -21.87 0.51 -7.32
N TYR A 11 -20.77 1.25 -7.32
CA TYR A 11 -19.44 0.69 -7.58
C TYR A 11 -19.11 -0.43 -6.59
N SER A 12 -19.34 -0.24 -5.29
CA SER A 12 -19.13 -1.25 -4.26
C SER A 12 -19.93 -2.53 -4.46
N LYS A 13 -21.16 -2.43 -4.99
CA LYS A 13 -22.00 -3.61 -5.28
C LYS A 13 -21.46 -4.45 -6.44
N ILE A 14 -20.72 -3.84 -7.36
CA ILE A 14 -20.17 -4.49 -8.53
C ILE A 14 -18.74 -4.97 -8.27
N ILE A 15 -17.87 -4.09 -7.76
CA ILE A 15 -16.48 -4.40 -7.38
C ILE A 15 -16.48 -4.73 -5.88
N THR A 16 -16.95 -5.90 -5.53
CA THR A 16 -17.09 -6.33 -4.14
C THR A 16 -15.75 -6.68 -3.50
N THR A 17 -14.81 -7.21 -4.29
CA THR A 17 -13.50 -7.65 -3.79
C THR A 17 -12.42 -7.17 -4.76
N PRO A 18 -11.98 -5.91 -4.64
CA PRO A 18 -10.86 -5.43 -5.44
C PRO A 18 -9.58 -6.20 -5.05
N TYR A 19 -8.66 -6.40 -6.02
CA TYR A 19 -7.44 -7.16 -5.78
C TYR A 19 -6.43 -6.45 -4.84
N HIS A 20 -6.70 -5.20 -4.47
CA HIS A 20 -6.07 -4.47 -3.36
C HIS A 20 -7.03 -3.43 -2.79
N ILE A 21 -6.88 -3.13 -1.50
CA ILE A 21 -7.82 -2.26 -0.75
C ILE A 21 -7.94 -0.84 -1.33
N PHE A 22 -6.87 -0.29 -1.93
CA PHE A 22 -6.90 1.05 -2.51
C PHE A 22 -7.81 1.15 -3.75
N GLY A 23 -8.19 0.03 -4.36
CA GLY A 23 -9.22 -0.05 -5.42
C GLY A 23 -10.66 -0.12 -4.89
N SER A 24 -10.89 -0.10 -3.57
CA SER A 24 -12.23 -0.15 -2.99
C SER A 24 -12.89 1.22 -2.95
N ALA A 25 -14.21 1.25 -3.17
CA ALA A 25 -14.97 2.49 -3.06
C ALA A 25 -14.95 3.06 -1.63
N VAL A 26 -14.98 2.20 -0.62
CA VAL A 26 -14.97 2.62 0.79
C VAL A 26 -13.71 3.39 1.14
N PHE A 27 -12.53 2.88 0.73
CA PHE A 27 -11.26 3.58 0.94
C PHE A 27 -11.21 4.92 0.20
N ASN A 28 -11.67 4.96 -1.05
CA ASN A 28 -11.64 6.18 -1.84
C ASN A 28 -12.66 7.21 -1.36
N LYS A 29 -13.85 6.80 -0.95
CA LYS A 29 -14.86 7.69 -0.34
C LYS A 29 -14.35 8.35 0.95
N LEU A 30 -13.60 7.60 1.76
CA LEU A 30 -12.96 8.15 2.97
C LEU A 30 -12.02 9.33 2.67
N ASN A 31 -11.41 9.34 1.49
CA ASN A 31 -10.38 10.27 1.07
C ASN A 31 -10.89 11.30 0.02
N GLU A 32 -12.19 11.37 -0.23
CA GLU A 32 -12.74 12.23 -1.30
C GLU A 32 -12.48 13.73 -1.08
N ASP A 33 -12.32 14.16 0.17
CA ASP A 33 -11.97 15.53 0.55
C ASP A 33 -10.55 15.96 0.13
N LYS A 34 -9.73 15.02 -0.37
CA LYS A 34 -8.35 15.27 -0.80
C LYS A 34 -8.22 15.61 -2.29
N CYS A 35 -9.31 15.73 -3.01
CA CYS A 35 -9.35 16.10 -4.42
C CYS A 35 -10.61 16.90 -4.75
N ASP A 36 -10.66 17.49 -5.95
CA ASP A 36 -11.77 18.36 -6.36
C ASP A 36 -13.06 17.58 -6.62
N ALA A 37 -12.93 16.37 -7.21
CA ALA A 37 -14.03 15.43 -7.44
C ALA A 37 -13.49 14.00 -7.55
N VAL A 38 -14.35 13.02 -7.21
CA VAL A 38 -14.07 11.58 -7.36
C VAL A 38 -15.04 10.98 -8.34
N TYR A 39 -14.53 10.16 -9.27
CA TYR A 39 -15.31 9.43 -10.25
C TYR A 39 -15.15 7.94 -10.05
N TYR A 40 -16.27 7.24 -9.98
CA TYR A 40 -16.37 5.79 -9.91
C TYR A 40 -16.83 5.29 -11.26
N LEU A 41 -15.94 4.69 -12.02
CA LEU A 41 -16.15 4.31 -13.42
C LEU A 41 -16.23 2.80 -13.55
N LEU A 42 -17.29 2.31 -14.21
CA LEU A 42 -17.48 0.90 -14.53
C LEU A 42 -17.49 0.70 -16.02
N PHE A 43 -16.84 -0.37 -16.47
CA PHE A 43 -16.74 -0.74 -17.88
C PHE A 43 -17.51 -2.03 -18.13
N LYS A 44 -18.51 -1.97 -19.03
CA LYS A 44 -19.48 -3.04 -19.26
C LYS A 44 -19.65 -3.34 -20.75
N ASP A 45 -19.64 -4.61 -21.11
CA ASP A 45 -20.19 -5.12 -22.36
C ASP A 45 -21.52 -5.86 -22.07
N ARG A 46 -21.57 -7.16 -22.21
CA ARG A 46 -22.70 -7.99 -21.75
C ARG A 46 -22.74 -8.09 -20.21
N LYS A 47 -21.56 -7.96 -19.57
CA LYS A 47 -21.39 -7.96 -18.12
C LYS A 47 -20.34 -6.92 -17.74
N TYR A 48 -20.29 -6.54 -16.48
CA TYR A 48 -19.20 -5.68 -15.98
C TYR A 48 -17.87 -6.40 -16.09
N ARG A 49 -16.82 -5.70 -16.54
CA ARG A 49 -15.48 -6.22 -16.78
C ARG A 49 -14.43 -5.61 -15.88
N LEU A 50 -14.43 -4.28 -15.81
CA LEU A 50 -13.44 -3.50 -15.10
C LEU A 50 -14.11 -2.39 -14.31
N GLY A 51 -13.44 -1.94 -13.27
CA GLY A 51 -13.72 -0.71 -12.56
C GLY A 51 -12.48 0.17 -12.51
N LEU A 52 -12.68 1.48 -12.41
CA LEU A 52 -11.60 2.46 -12.18
C LEU A 52 -12.13 3.54 -11.25
N ILE A 53 -11.38 3.83 -10.18
CA ILE A 53 -11.66 5.00 -9.34
C ILE A 53 -10.59 6.04 -9.62
N THR A 54 -11.02 7.28 -9.86
CA THR A 54 -10.12 8.41 -10.15
C THR A 54 -10.60 9.65 -9.41
N GLY A 55 -9.66 10.48 -8.98
CA GLY A 55 -9.95 11.81 -8.45
C GLY A 55 -9.32 12.88 -9.33
N THR A 56 -9.74 14.13 -9.17
CA THR A 56 -9.23 15.27 -9.95
C THR A 56 -8.54 16.27 -9.06
N ARG A 57 -7.48 16.87 -9.59
CA ARG A 57 -6.84 18.09 -9.09
C ARG A 57 -6.35 18.91 -10.27
N ASN A 58 -6.63 20.21 -10.26
CA ASN A 58 -6.18 21.11 -11.32
C ASN A 58 -6.46 20.56 -12.73
N ASN A 59 -7.66 20.06 -12.95
CA ASN A 59 -8.13 19.51 -14.23
C ASN A 59 -7.35 18.28 -14.74
N VAL A 60 -6.63 17.58 -13.87
CA VAL A 60 -5.92 16.33 -14.13
C VAL A 60 -6.58 15.18 -13.38
N LEU A 61 -6.76 14.04 -14.05
CA LEU A 61 -7.26 12.80 -13.46
C LEU A 61 -6.11 11.99 -12.84
N PHE A 62 -6.32 11.48 -11.64
CA PHE A 62 -5.35 10.64 -10.92
C PHE A 62 -6.00 9.33 -10.47
N SER A 63 -5.37 8.22 -10.78
CA SER A 63 -5.66 6.93 -10.16
C SER A 63 -4.35 6.31 -9.66
N PRO A 64 -4.11 6.37 -8.34
CA PRO A 64 -4.96 6.88 -7.26
C PRO A 64 -4.83 8.40 -7.07
N PHE A 65 -5.77 8.98 -6.32
CA PHE A 65 -5.67 10.37 -5.88
C PHE A 65 -5.19 10.50 -4.40
N SER A 66 -5.28 9.44 -3.61
CA SER A 66 -4.87 9.43 -2.19
C SER A 66 -4.44 8.04 -1.70
N ALA A 67 -3.60 7.36 -2.46
CA ALA A 67 -3.05 6.05 -2.12
C ALA A 67 -1.67 5.86 -2.79
N PRO A 68 -0.87 4.86 -2.41
CA PRO A 68 0.39 4.58 -3.09
C PRO A 68 0.24 4.17 -4.55
N PHE A 69 -0.83 3.47 -4.90
CA PHE A 69 -1.12 2.99 -6.26
C PHE A 69 -2.63 2.76 -6.47
N GLY A 70 -3.04 2.68 -7.74
CA GLY A 70 -4.43 2.48 -8.18
C GLY A 70 -4.48 1.70 -9.49
N GLY A 71 -5.13 2.28 -10.51
CA GLY A 71 -5.37 1.63 -11.80
C GLY A 71 -6.68 0.85 -11.83
N PHE A 72 -6.89 0.05 -12.86
CA PHE A 72 -8.11 -0.72 -13.03
C PHE A 72 -8.25 -1.81 -11.97
N SER A 73 -9.48 -2.04 -11.52
CA SER A 73 -9.91 -3.27 -10.84
C SER A 73 -10.60 -4.19 -11.85
N PHE A 74 -10.39 -5.50 -11.74
CA PHE A 74 -11.03 -6.50 -12.60
C PHE A 74 -12.08 -7.29 -11.82
N LEU A 75 -13.04 -7.88 -12.55
CA LEU A 75 -14.05 -8.79 -11.99
C LEU A 75 -13.75 -10.27 -12.28
N SER A 76 -12.82 -10.53 -13.19
CA SER A 76 -12.39 -11.88 -13.53
C SER A 76 -10.91 -11.89 -13.89
N GLU A 77 -10.15 -12.88 -13.41
CA GLU A 77 -8.69 -12.97 -13.64
C GLU A 77 -8.34 -13.26 -15.11
N ASP A 78 -9.29 -13.79 -15.89
CA ASP A 78 -9.12 -14.10 -17.31
C ASP A 78 -9.25 -12.88 -18.23
N ILE A 79 -9.18 -11.65 -17.68
CA ILE A 79 -9.29 -10.43 -18.46
C ILE A 79 -8.30 -10.39 -19.63
N GLN A 80 -8.82 -10.14 -20.84
CA GLN A 80 -8.03 -10.10 -22.06
C GLN A 80 -7.44 -8.70 -22.32
N LEU A 81 -6.31 -8.62 -23.01
CA LEU A 81 -5.68 -7.36 -23.44
C LEU A 81 -6.66 -6.44 -24.17
N GLN A 82 -7.44 -7.02 -25.11
CA GLN A 82 -8.44 -6.25 -25.87
C GLN A 82 -9.46 -5.55 -24.96
N THR A 83 -9.86 -6.17 -23.86
CA THR A 83 -10.79 -5.57 -22.91
C THR A 83 -10.18 -4.34 -22.23
N ILE A 84 -8.90 -4.42 -21.86
CA ILE A 84 -8.16 -3.30 -21.26
C ILE A 84 -7.94 -2.20 -22.31
N ASP A 85 -7.58 -2.55 -23.54
CA ASP A 85 -7.40 -1.59 -24.63
C ASP A 85 -8.67 -0.77 -24.89
N ILE A 86 -9.83 -1.43 -24.96
CA ILE A 86 -11.11 -0.74 -25.15
C ILE A 86 -11.44 0.15 -23.93
N ALA A 87 -11.16 -0.34 -22.70
CA ALA A 87 -11.38 0.48 -21.49
C ALA A 87 -10.50 1.74 -21.48
N LEU A 88 -9.24 1.63 -21.93
CA LEU A 88 -8.34 2.78 -22.06
C LEU A 88 -8.83 3.78 -23.12
N GLU A 89 -9.34 3.32 -24.25
CA GLU A 89 -9.94 4.20 -25.26
C GLU A 89 -11.17 4.93 -24.70
N LEU A 90 -12.03 4.20 -23.99
CA LEU A 90 -13.23 4.79 -23.40
C LEU A 90 -12.91 5.84 -22.35
N ILE A 91 -11.95 5.58 -21.46
CA ILE A 91 -11.56 6.57 -20.43
C ILE A 91 -10.89 7.80 -21.06
N MET A 92 -10.07 7.62 -22.11
CA MET A 92 -9.45 8.73 -22.82
C MET A 92 -10.51 9.62 -23.51
N ASN A 93 -11.53 9.03 -24.14
CA ASN A 93 -12.62 9.76 -24.76
C ASN A 93 -13.49 10.47 -23.72
N TRP A 94 -13.89 9.77 -22.66
CA TRP A 94 -14.64 10.32 -21.54
C TRP A 94 -13.90 11.50 -20.88
N ALA A 95 -12.59 11.36 -20.66
CA ALA A 95 -11.77 12.42 -20.10
C ALA A 95 -11.70 13.65 -21.03
N ARG A 96 -11.60 13.41 -22.34
CA ARG A 96 -11.58 14.47 -23.36
C ARG A 96 -12.92 15.23 -23.44
N GLU A 97 -14.05 14.51 -23.37
CA GLU A 97 -15.39 15.09 -23.30
C GLU A 97 -15.58 15.97 -22.05
N LYS A 98 -15.05 15.51 -20.91
CA LYS A 98 -15.03 16.27 -19.63
C LYS A 98 -13.96 17.38 -19.61
N LYS A 99 -13.15 17.52 -20.67
CA LYS A 99 -12.08 18.52 -20.83
C LYS A 99 -10.93 18.38 -19.82
N PHE A 100 -10.65 17.17 -19.36
CA PHE A 100 -9.45 16.92 -18.57
C PHE A 100 -8.19 16.99 -19.44
N GLU A 101 -7.12 17.56 -18.89
CA GLU A 101 -5.85 17.77 -19.61
C GLU A 101 -5.02 16.50 -19.73
N SER A 102 -5.05 15.65 -18.69
CA SER A 102 -4.30 14.41 -18.67
C SER A 102 -4.86 13.39 -17.68
N ILE A 103 -4.42 12.15 -17.84
CA ILE A 103 -4.74 11.01 -16.97
C ILE A 103 -3.44 10.44 -16.43
N ASN A 104 -3.27 10.44 -15.10
CA ASN A 104 -2.14 9.85 -14.42
C ASN A 104 -2.58 8.57 -13.71
N ILE A 105 -1.93 7.45 -14.04
CA ILE A 105 -2.19 6.15 -13.41
C ILE A 105 -0.90 5.65 -12.78
N THR A 106 -0.92 5.42 -11.46
CA THR A 106 0.17 4.75 -10.75
C THR A 106 -0.21 3.30 -10.54
N LEU A 107 0.43 2.41 -11.25
CA LEU A 107 0.17 0.97 -11.13
C LEU A 107 0.78 0.40 -9.85
N PRO A 108 0.16 -0.63 -9.25
CA PRO A 108 0.77 -1.35 -8.15
C PRO A 108 2.00 -2.14 -8.59
N PRO A 109 2.90 -2.49 -7.65
CA PRO A 109 3.95 -3.48 -7.90
C PRO A 109 3.38 -4.83 -8.35
N ALA A 110 4.15 -5.58 -9.16
CA ALA A 110 3.72 -6.87 -9.73
C ALA A 110 3.27 -7.90 -8.67
N ILE A 111 3.79 -7.81 -7.45
CA ILE A 111 3.46 -8.72 -6.33
C ILE A 111 1.96 -8.78 -5.98
N TYR A 112 1.16 -7.79 -6.39
CA TYR A 112 -0.28 -7.75 -6.12
C TYR A 112 -1.11 -8.57 -7.11
N ASN A 113 -0.74 -8.57 -8.38
CA ASN A 113 -1.25 -9.46 -9.43
C ASN A 113 -0.37 -9.34 -10.68
N GLU A 114 0.59 -10.22 -10.80
CA GLU A 114 1.63 -10.17 -11.83
C GLU A 114 1.06 -10.11 -13.25
N SER A 115 0.13 -11.01 -13.57
CA SER A 115 -0.47 -11.10 -14.91
C SER A 115 -1.28 -9.83 -15.26
N PHE A 116 -2.13 -9.36 -14.37
CA PHE A 116 -3.01 -8.22 -14.65
C PHE A 116 -2.21 -6.92 -14.75
N ILE A 117 -1.23 -6.72 -13.88
CA ILE A 117 -0.38 -5.52 -13.90
C ILE A 117 0.48 -5.49 -15.16
N ALA A 118 1.04 -6.64 -15.59
CA ALA A 118 1.76 -6.74 -16.85
C ALA A 118 0.87 -6.42 -18.06
N LYS A 119 -0.38 -6.90 -18.07
CA LYS A 119 -1.37 -6.57 -19.09
C LYS A 119 -1.69 -5.07 -19.12
N GLN A 120 -1.94 -4.45 -17.94
CA GLN A 120 -2.19 -3.02 -17.86
C GLN A 120 -1.01 -2.21 -18.39
N SER A 121 0.21 -2.52 -17.96
CA SER A 121 1.44 -1.83 -18.40
C SER A 121 1.61 -1.91 -19.91
N ASN A 122 1.42 -3.10 -20.49
CA ASN A 122 1.50 -3.31 -21.94
C ASN A 122 0.44 -2.49 -22.71
N CYS A 123 -0.82 -2.52 -22.24
CA CYS A 123 -1.90 -1.77 -22.88
C CYS A 123 -1.70 -0.25 -22.77
N LEU A 124 -1.29 0.25 -21.61
CA LEU A 124 -0.96 1.67 -21.40
C LEU A 124 0.13 2.13 -22.37
N TYR A 125 1.24 1.37 -22.46
CA TYR A 125 2.32 1.69 -23.39
C TYR A 125 1.85 1.74 -24.86
N ARG A 126 1.09 0.72 -25.31
CA ARG A 126 0.54 0.67 -26.68
C ARG A 126 -0.46 1.78 -26.98
N LYS A 127 -1.14 2.31 -25.96
CA LYS A 127 -2.08 3.46 -26.08
C LYS A 127 -1.39 4.81 -25.94
N GLY A 128 -0.06 4.86 -25.93
CA GLY A 128 0.72 6.09 -25.95
C GLY A 128 0.89 6.78 -24.60
N TYR A 129 0.64 6.07 -23.48
CA TYR A 129 0.99 6.59 -22.16
C TYR A 129 2.50 6.61 -21.98
N ASN A 130 3.02 7.68 -21.39
CA ASN A 130 4.43 7.82 -21.06
C ASN A 130 4.68 7.46 -19.61
N ILE A 131 5.81 6.82 -19.34
CA ILE A 131 6.29 6.59 -17.98
C ILE A 131 6.88 7.90 -17.47
N THR A 132 6.25 8.49 -16.46
CA THR A 132 6.71 9.74 -15.83
C THR A 132 7.49 9.51 -14.55
N LYS A 133 7.29 8.34 -13.92
CA LYS A 133 7.95 7.95 -12.68
C LYS A 133 8.08 6.44 -12.60
N LEU A 134 9.24 5.96 -12.14
CA LEU A 134 9.50 4.55 -11.89
C LEU A 134 10.22 4.42 -10.54
N ASP A 135 9.50 3.93 -9.53
CA ASP A 135 10.04 3.67 -8.20
C ASP A 135 10.40 2.18 -8.05
N LEU A 136 11.44 1.91 -7.28
CA LEU A 136 11.72 0.56 -6.80
C LEU A 136 10.75 0.23 -5.67
N ASN A 137 10.14 -0.95 -5.71
CA ASN A 137 9.34 -1.47 -4.61
C ASN A 137 10.07 -2.62 -3.92
N TYR A 138 10.15 -2.55 -2.59
CA TYR A 138 10.76 -3.59 -1.78
C TYR A 138 9.68 -4.45 -1.14
N SER A 139 9.83 -5.76 -1.28
CA SER A 139 8.94 -6.72 -0.64
C SER A 139 9.72 -7.93 -0.16
N PHE A 140 9.18 -8.59 0.86
CA PHE A 140 9.72 -9.82 1.38
C PHE A 140 8.73 -10.97 1.17
N GLN A 141 9.21 -12.05 0.52
CA GLN A 141 8.45 -13.28 0.32
C GLN A 141 8.52 -14.11 1.59
N LEU A 142 7.38 -14.29 2.27
CA LEU A 142 7.35 -15.00 3.55
C LEU A 142 7.67 -16.50 3.44
N ILE A 143 7.68 -17.07 2.23
CA ILE A 143 8.19 -18.43 2.03
C ILE A 143 9.67 -18.53 2.42
N ASP A 144 10.44 -17.47 2.19
CA ASP A 144 11.87 -17.39 2.49
C ASP A 144 12.16 -17.13 3.98
N PHE A 145 11.11 -16.90 4.78
CA PHE A 145 11.21 -16.81 6.24
C PHE A 145 11.12 -18.22 6.83
N ASP A 146 12.17 -19.00 6.66
CA ASP A 146 12.32 -20.38 7.11
C ASP A 146 13.43 -20.53 8.17
N GLU A 147 13.82 -21.74 8.48
CA GLU A 147 14.90 -22.06 9.41
C GLU A 147 16.28 -21.50 8.99
N ASN A 148 16.46 -21.25 7.69
CA ASN A 148 17.70 -20.71 7.12
C ASN A 148 17.68 -19.18 6.99
N TYR A 149 16.54 -18.53 7.27
CA TYR A 149 16.38 -17.08 7.09
C TYR A 149 17.53 -16.27 7.67
N ILE A 150 17.93 -16.55 8.94
CA ILE A 150 19.02 -15.84 9.63
C ILE A 150 20.37 -16.01 8.90
N ASN A 151 20.58 -17.14 8.24
CA ASN A 151 21.82 -17.41 7.48
C ASN A 151 21.84 -16.70 6.14
N ASN A 152 20.66 -16.48 5.54
CA ASN A 152 20.49 -15.90 4.22
C ASN A 152 20.43 -14.37 4.21
N ILE A 153 20.14 -13.72 5.35
CA ILE A 153 20.16 -12.26 5.44
C ILE A 153 21.59 -11.70 5.48
N TRP A 154 21.72 -10.47 5.04
CA TRP A 154 23.00 -9.76 5.02
C TRP A 154 23.72 -9.80 6.36
N TYR A 155 25.05 -9.86 6.32
CA TYR A 155 25.88 -9.95 7.53
C TYR A 155 25.55 -8.87 8.57
N ASN A 156 25.40 -7.61 8.15
CA ASN A 156 25.08 -6.51 9.07
C ASN A 156 23.67 -6.65 9.67
N ALA A 157 22.67 -7.07 8.89
CA ALA A 157 21.31 -7.33 9.39
C ALA A 157 21.32 -8.47 10.42
N ARG A 158 22.02 -9.56 10.12
CA ARG A 158 22.20 -10.70 11.05
C ARG A 158 22.91 -10.29 12.33
N LYS A 159 24.00 -9.51 12.22
CA LYS A 159 24.74 -8.99 13.39
C LYS A 159 23.82 -8.12 14.26
N ASN A 160 23.08 -7.20 13.64
CA ASN A 160 22.17 -6.31 14.35
C ASN A 160 21.01 -7.08 15.00
N LEU A 161 20.42 -8.06 14.31
CA LEU A 161 19.38 -8.90 14.89
C LEU A 161 19.90 -9.67 16.12
N LYS A 162 21.10 -10.25 16.05
CA LYS A 162 21.75 -10.91 17.19
C LYS A 162 22.02 -9.96 18.36
N ILE A 163 22.31 -8.68 18.08
CA ILE A 163 22.43 -7.65 19.14
C ILE A 163 21.05 -7.42 19.76
N ALA A 164 20.03 -7.17 18.96
CA ALA A 164 18.68 -6.92 19.47
C ALA A 164 18.13 -8.09 20.30
N GLN A 165 18.40 -9.33 19.88
CA GLN A 165 17.95 -10.54 20.59
C GLN A 165 18.64 -10.77 21.97
N LYS A 166 19.73 -10.04 22.27
CA LYS A 166 20.36 -10.08 23.61
C LYS A 166 19.66 -9.18 24.61
N HIS A 167 18.81 -8.28 24.15
CA HIS A 167 18.00 -7.41 24.98
C HIS A 167 16.63 -8.05 25.21
N GLU A 168 16.04 -7.79 26.37
CA GLU A 168 14.70 -8.27 26.73
C GLU A 168 13.62 -7.44 26.04
N LEU A 169 13.62 -7.46 24.68
CA LEU A 169 12.64 -6.77 23.87
C LEU A 169 11.36 -7.59 23.78
N SER A 170 10.21 -6.95 23.97
CA SER A 170 8.90 -7.56 23.75
C SER A 170 8.20 -6.98 22.52
N PHE A 171 7.51 -7.84 21.77
CA PHE A 171 6.74 -7.47 20.58
C PHE A 171 5.25 -7.68 20.86
N ILE A 172 4.46 -6.62 20.76
CA ILE A 172 3.06 -6.58 21.16
C ILE A 172 2.20 -6.08 19.99
N LYS A 173 1.12 -6.79 19.70
CA LYS A 173 0.07 -6.30 18.83
C LYS A 173 -0.86 -5.38 19.63
N CYS A 174 -1.09 -4.17 19.11
CA CYS A 174 -1.95 -3.20 19.76
C CYS A 174 -3.43 -3.52 19.51
N GLU A 175 -4.20 -3.68 20.59
CA GLU A 175 -5.64 -3.88 20.49
C GLU A 175 -6.41 -2.58 20.84
N ALA A 176 -6.00 -1.89 21.91
CA ALA A 176 -6.65 -0.66 22.35
C ALA A 176 -6.27 0.55 21.46
N ASP A 177 -7.18 1.48 21.29
CA ASP A 177 -6.94 2.70 20.50
C ASP A 177 -5.83 3.59 21.10
N SER A 178 -5.67 3.55 22.43
CA SER A 178 -4.55 4.21 23.12
C SER A 178 -3.19 3.64 22.73
N GLU A 179 -3.08 2.31 22.57
CA GLU A 179 -1.85 1.64 22.12
C GLU A 179 -1.56 1.94 20.64
N LYS A 180 -2.61 1.92 19.79
CA LYS A 180 -2.48 2.29 18.37
C LYS A 180 -2.04 3.74 18.20
N LYS A 181 -2.55 4.65 19.05
CA LYS A 181 -2.10 6.05 19.08
C LYS A 181 -0.64 6.15 19.50
N GLN A 182 -0.23 5.38 20.52
CA GLN A 182 1.17 5.34 20.97
C GLN A 182 2.09 4.82 19.86
N ALA A 183 1.69 3.79 19.10
CA ALA A 183 2.43 3.30 17.95
C ALA A 183 2.62 4.41 16.89
N TYR A 184 1.55 5.17 16.58
CA TYR A 184 1.64 6.32 15.68
C TYR A 184 2.60 7.40 16.20
N GLU A 185 2.56 7.72 17.49
CA GLU A 185 3.41 8.77 18.10
C GLU A 185 4.90 8.43 18.01
N ILE A 186 5.28 7.16 18.19
CA ILE A 186 6.66 6.68 18.02
C ILE A 186 7.13 6.93 16.58
N ILE A 187 6.32 6.52 15.61
CA ILE A 187 6.64 6.71 14.18
C ILE A 187 6.72 8.20 13.84
N SER A 188 5.80 9.01 14.37
CA SER A 188 5.78 10.44 14.14
C SER A 188 7.06 11.12 14.67
N LYS A 189 7.52 10.75 15.87
CA LYS A 189 8.79 11.22 16.45
C LYS A 189 9.99 10.80 15.58
N ASN A 190 10.04 9.52 15.18
CA ASN A 190 11.09 9.02 14.29
C ASN A 190 11.17 9.80 12.98
N ARG A 191 10.02 9.97 12.31
CA ARG A 191 9.93 10.67 11.03
C ARG A 191 10.31 12.15 11.15
N LYS A 192 9.86 12.81 12.21
CA LYS A 192 10.25 14.22 12.51
C LYS A 192 11.75 14.36 12.73
N ALA A 193 12.35 13.46 13.51
CA ALA A 193 13.80 13.45 13.76
C ALA A 193 14.62 13.23 12.49
N ARG A 194 14.09 12.50 11.51
CA ARG A 194 14.71 12.28 10.18
C ARG A 194 14.45 13.40 9.17
N GLY A 195 13.68 14.43 9.51
CA GLY A 195 13.32 15.52 8.59
C GLY A 195 12.19 15.20 7.60
N PHE A 196 11.49 14.08 7.76
CA PHE A 196 10.39 13.61 6.89
C PHE A 196 9.12 13.40 7.71
N PRO A 197 8.46 14.46 8.24
CA PRO A 197 7.28 14.31 9.08
C PRO A 197 6.16 13.57 8.35
N LEU A 198 5.29 12.90 9.12
CA LEU A 198 4.11 12.26 8.56
C LEU A 198 3.14 13.32 8.01
N HIS A 199 2.57 13.05 6.83
CA HIS A 199 1.54 13.89 6.25
C HIS A 199 0.17 13.66 6.88
N MET A 200 -0.13 12.42 7.32
CA MET A 200 -1.39 12.08 7.98
C MET A 200 -1.26 12.28 9.49
N ILE A 201 -2.20 13.01 10.06
CA ILE A 201 -2.35 13.14 11.52
C ILE A 201 -3.00 11.88 12.10
N TRP A 202 -2.95 11.72 13.43
CA TRP A 202 -3.50 10.54 14.10
C TRP A 202 -4.97 10.28 13.76
N GLU A 203 -5.79 11.31 13.75
CA GLU A 203 -7.23 11.21 13.48
C GLU A 203 -7.51 10.63 12.09
N GLN A 204 -6.71 10.98 11.10
CA GLN A 204 -6.80 10.44 9.74
C GLN A 204 -6.36 8.96 9.70
N VAL A 205 -5.28 8.61 10.41
CA VAL A 205 -4.83 7.22 10.53
C VAL A 205 -5.88 6.38 11.24
N ALA A 206 -6.41 6.85 12.39
CA ALA A 206 -7.46 6.17 13.15
C ALA A 206 -8.72 5.95 12.31
N LYS A 207 -9.17 6.99 11.59
CA LYS A 207 -10.33 6.90 10.67
C LYS A 207 -10.06 5.88 9.55
N THR A 208 -8.86 5.84 9.01
CA THR A 208 -8.50 4.87 7.97
C THR A 208 -8.52 3.45 8.51
N THR A 209 -7.86 3.21 9.65
CA THR A 209 -7.76 1.87 10.25
C THR A 209 -9.07 1.36 10.86
N SER A 210 -10.06 2.22 11.08
CA SER A 210 -11.42 1.79 11.44
C SER A 210 -12.24 1.24 10.26
N ILE A 211 -11.82 1.53 9.02
CA ILE A 211 -12.52 1.14 7.78
C ILE A 211 -11.83 -0.02 7.08
N ILE A 212 -10.49 -0.03 7.09
CA ILE A 212 -9.69 -1.09 6.47
C ILE A 212 -9.07 -1.98 7.54
N ASN A 213 -8.82 -3.24 7.18
CA ASN A 213 -8.10 -4.15 8.08
C ASN A 213 -6.65 -3.69 8.21
N ALA A 214 -6.22 -3.39 9.43
CA ALA A 214 -4.88 -2.91 9.74
C ALA A 214 -4.44 -3.39 11.13
N ASP A 215 -3.14 -3.68 11.24
CA ASP A 215 -2.49 -4.02 12.51
C ASP A 215 -1.52 -2.92 12.91
N SER A 216 -1.44 -2.66 14.21
CA SER A 216 -0.40 -1.85 14.83
C SER A 216 0.40 -2.70 15.81
N PHE A 217 1.72 -2.51 15.82
CA PHE A 217 2.64 -3.23 16.69
C PHE A 217 3.56 -2.27 17.42
N ILE A 218 3.92 -2.65 18.65
CA ILE A 218 4.89 -1.93 19.48
C ILE A 218 5.98 -2.90 19.91
N VAL A 219 7.21 -2.42 19.95
CA VAL A 219 8.33 -3.07 20.64
C VAL A 219 8.63 -2.28 21.91
N ASN A 220 8.62 -2.97 23.06
CA ASN A 220 9.05 -2.41 24.33
C ASN A 220 10.45 -2.90 24.69
N ASN A 221 11.17 -2.09 25.48
CA ASN A 221 12.41 -2.50 26.11
C ASN A 221 12.14 -3.29 27.42
N ASP A 222 13.20 -3.66 28.16
CA ASP A 222 13.18 -4.34 29.45
C ASP A 222 12.43 -3.57 30.54
N GLN A 223 12.32 -2.26 30.42
CA GLN A 223 11.57 -1.37 31.34
C GLN A 223 10.11 -1.16 30.91
N HIS A 224 9.62 -1.95 29.95
CA HIS A 224 8.29 -1.81 29.34
C HIS A 224 8.05 -0.44 28.65
N ILE A 225 9.11 0.27 28.27
CA ILE A 225 9.02 1.53 27.54
C ILE A 225 8.86 1.20 26.05
N PRO A 226 7.84 1.75 25.35
CA PRO A 226 7.66 1.56 23.92
C PRO A 226 8.68 2.36 23.11
N ILE A 227 9.48 1.65 22.30
CA ILE A 227 10.67 2.21 21.65
C ILE A 227 10.68 2.07 20.13
N ALA A 228 9.85 1.18 19.57
CA ALA A 228 9.66 1.05 18.12
C ALA A 228 8.23 0.61 17.82
N SER A 229 7.76 0.90 16.62
CA SER A 229 6.41 0.52 16.20
C SER A 229 6.24 0.38 14.69
N ALA A 230 5.18 -0.33 14.30
CA ALA A 230 4.76 -0.46 12.91
C ALA A 230 3.24 -0.35 12.78
N ILE A 231 2.77 0.26 11.68
CA ILE A 231 1.37 0.27 11.24
C ILE A 231 1.33 -0.40 9.86
N ILE A 232 0.55 -1.46 9.73
CA ILE A 232 0.54 -2.37 8.58
C ILE A 232 -0.88 -2.54 8.09
N PHE A 233 -1.11 -2.34 6.79
CA PHE A 233 -2.40 -2.53 6.15
C PHE A 233 -2.48 -3.90 5.49
N HIS A 234 -3.63 -4.55 5.61
CA HIS A 234 -3.94 -5.77 4.85
C HIS A 234 -4.45 -5.37 3.47
N LEU A 235 -3.60 -5.46 2.46
CA LEU A 235 -3.96 -5.01 1.10
C LEU A 235 -4.88 -6.00 0.40
N ASN A 236 -4.66 -7.31 0.65
CA ASN A 236 -5.52 -8.42 0.25
C ASN A 236 -5.27 -9.65 1.15
N GLN A 237 -5.79 -10.81 0.75
CA GLN A 237 -5.62 -12.03 1.55
C GLN A 237 -4.16 -12.48 1.68
N ALA A 238 -3.34 -12.25 0.66
CA ALA A 238 -1.96 -12.74 0.60
C ALA A 238 -0.92 -11.69 1.03
N VAL A 239 -1.20 -10.39 0.83
CA VAL A 239 -0.23 -9.31 0.95
C VAL A 239 -0.63 -8.34 2.06
N VAL A 240 0.34 -8.01 2.90
CA VAL A 240 0.28 -6.89 3.84
C VAL A 240 1.32 -5.85 3.45
N GLN A 241 1.04 -4.57 3.70
CA GLN A 241 1.97 -3.47 3.41
C GLN A 241 2.32 -2.72 4.68
N VAL A 242 3.60 -2.50 4.89
CA VAL A 242 4.11 -1.62 5.94
C VAL A 242 3.87 -0.18 5.50
N ILE A 243 2.86 0.45 6.07
CA ILE A 243 2.55 1.86 5.76
C ILE A 243 3.51 2.78 6.51
N TYR A 244 3.73 2.49 7.78
CA TYR A 244 4.64 3.23 8.62
C TYR A 244 5.36 2.29 9.58
N TRP A 245 6.63 2.53 9.80
CA TRP A 245 7.39 1.96 10.92
C TRP A 245 8.54 2.89 11.32
N GLY A 246 9.02 2.72 12.53
CA GLY A 246 10.13 3.50 13.05
C GLY A 246 10.45 3.17 14.51
N ASP A 247 11.62 3.61 14.93
CA ASP A 247 12.11 3.51 16.30
C ASP A 247 12.50 4.87 16.85
N LEU A 248 12.56 4.98 18.16
CA LEU A 248 13.04 6.19 18.81
C LEU A 248 14.57 6.26 18.70
N PRO A 249 15.13 7.39 18.20
CA PRO A 249 16.57 7.52 17.94
C PRO A 249 17.46 7.23 19.15
N GLU A 250 17.00 7.56 20.35
CA GLU A 250 17.71 7.33 21.62
C GLU A 250 17.93 5.84 21.95
N TYR A 251 17.15 4.94 21.31
CA TYR A 251 17.26 3.48 21.49
C TYR A 251 17.90 2.78 20.26
N ALA A 252 18.46 3.51 19.31
CA ALA A 252 19.06 2.96 18.09
C ALA A 252 20.17 1.93 18.34
N SER A 253 20.87 2.02 19.49
CA SER A 253 21.90 1.05 19.91
C SER A 253 21.34 -0.36 20.12
N LEU A 254 20.07 -0.49 20.51
CA LEU A 254 19.38 -1.78 20.72
C LEU A 254 19.03 -2.49 19.42
N LYS A 255 19.20 -1.84 18.25
CA LYS A 255 18.87 -2.39 16.92
C LYS A 255 17.41 -2.82 16.79
N THR A 256 16.51 -2.03 17.38
CA THR A 256 15.08 -2.31 17.52
C THR A 256 14.39 -2.55 16.17
N MET A 257 14.77 -1.84 15.09
CA MET A 257 14.19 -2.05 13.76
C MET A 257 14.49 -3.44 13.18
N ASN A 258 15.67 -4.01 13.48
CA ASN A 258 15.96 -5.38 13.05
C ASN A 258 15.11 -6.42 13.82
N PHE A 259 14.84 -6.18 15.09
CA PHE A 259 13.92 -7.00 15.88
C PHE A 259 12.47 -6.85 15.41
N LEU A 260 12.01 -5.62 15.23
CA LEU A 260 10.65 -5.31 14.77
C LEU A 260 10.37 -5.97 13.41
N SER A 261 11.25 -5.81 12.41
CA SER A 261 11.08 -6.42 11.10
C SER A 261 11.05 -7.95 11.17
N PHE A 262 11.95 -8.56 11.95
CA PHE A 262 11.96 -10.00 12.18
C PHE A 262 10.63 -10.49 12.76
N LYS A 263 10.13 -9.82 13.81
CA LYS A 263 8.87 -10.18 14.47
C LYS A 263 7.64 -9.94 13.60
N VAL A 264 7.64 -8.92 12.76
CA VAL A 264 6.59 -8.68 11.75
C VAL A 264 6.55 -9.82 10.73
N PHE A 265 7.70 -10.25 10.21
CA PHE A 265 7.76 -11.37 9.26
C PHE A 265 7.31 -12.68 9.91
N GLU A 266 7.78 -12.98 11.13
CA GLU A 266 7.35 -14.13 11.91
C GLU A 266 5.83 -14.15 12.11
N TYR A 267 5.26 -13.01 12.56
CA TYR A 267 3.84 -12.86 12.81
C TYR A 267 3.01 -13.14 11.56
N TYR A 268 3.34 -12.51 10.43
CA TYR A 268 2.57 -12.68 9.20
C TYR A 268 2.80 -14.01 8.49
N LYS A 269 3.96 -14.64 8.67
CA LYS A 269 4.19 -16.04 8.26
C LYS A 269 3.23 -16.97 8.99
N LEU A 270 3.12 -16.84 10.32
CA LEU A 270 2.20 -17.63 11.13
C LEU A 270 0.72 -17.34 10.82
N ALA A 271 0.41 -16.09 10.46
CA ALA A 271 -0.93 -15.69 10.02
C ALA A 271 -1.27 -16.14 8.58
N GLY A 272 -0.39 -16.89 7.90
CA GLY A 272 -0.64 -17.43 6.55
C GLY A 272 -0.55 -16.40 5.42
N LYS A 273 0.04 -15.22 5.66
CA LYS A 273 0.34 -14.26 4.60
C LYS A 273 1.49 -14.77 3.74
N LYS A 274 1.57 -14.28 2.50
CA LYS A 274 2.61 -14.67 1.55
C LYS A 274 3.69 -13.62 1.38
N ILE A 275 3.32 -12.33 1.47
CA ILE A 275 4.22 -11.21 1.17
C ILE A 275 4.02 -10.11 2.20
N VAL A 276 5.14 -9.55 2.67
CA VAL A 276 5.20 -8.26 3.34
C VAL A 276 5.77 -7.25 2.35
N ASP A 277 4.94 -6.32 1.89
CA ASP A 277 5.34 -5.20 1.07
C ASP A 277 5.90 -4.09 1.97
N ILE A 278 7.16 -3.73 1.74
CA ILE A 278 7.86 -2.68 2.51
C ILE A 278 7.56 -1.28 1.93
N GLY A 279 7.08 -1.25 0.69
CA GLY A 279 6.72 -0.04 -0.02
C GLY A 279 7.76 0.45 -1.02
N PRO A 280 7.43 1.54 -1.73
CA PRO A 280 8.30 2.09 -2.75
C PRO A 280 9.46 2.89 -2.16
N SER A 281 10.56 2.88 -2.89
CA SER A 281 11.68 3.80 -2.69
C SER A 281 11.85 4.65 -3.96
N PRO A 282 12.03 5.98 -3.84
CA PRO A 282 12.32 6.81 -5.00
C PRO A 282 13.54 6.31 -5.75
N GLU A 283 13.53 6.37 -7.08
CA GLU A 283 14.62 5.87 -7.93
C GLU A 283 16.00 6.47 -7.63
N ASN A 284 16.01 7.71 -7.09
CA ASN A 284 17.23 8.42 -6.68
C ASN A 284 17.64 8.11 -5.24
N SER A 285 16.85 7.38 -4.48
CA SER A 285 17.26 6.94 -3.15
C SER A 285 18.16 5.73 -3.28
N MET A 286 19.46 5.93 -3.07
CA MET A 286 20.36 4.79 -2.83
C MET A 286 19.87 4.07 -1.59
N PRO A 287 19.52 2.78 -1.67
CA PRO A 287 19.24 2.03 -0.46
C PRO A 287 20.56 1.98 0.35
N ASN A 288 20.55 2.56 1.52
CA ASN A 288 21.60 2.31 2.50
C ASN A 288 21.38 0.89 3.04
N PHE A 289 21.88 -0.09 2.31
CA PHE A 289 21.96 -1.47 2.76
C PHE A 289 23.12 -1.71 3.72
#